data_ead5a7b8dbab182420dc889474817390
#
_entry.id   ead5a7b8dbab182420dc889474817390
#
_cell.length_a   1.000
_cell.length_b   1.000
_cell.length_c   1.000
_cell.angle_alpha   90.00
_cell.angle_beta   90.00
_cell.angle_gamma   90.00
#
_symmetry.space_group_name_H-M   'P 1'
#
loop_
_entity.id
_entity.type
_entity.pdbx_description
1 polymer ?
#
loop_
_entity_poly.entity_id
_entity_poly.type
_entity_poly.pdbx_seq_one_letter_code
_entity_poly.pdbx_strand_id
1 'polypeptide(L)'
;MKEININGAVMKCYPLCAAQKLHNYTIRYSPVQVLCIGTGLYVKQDVDFELLKKAIYKTYEKFDSMRLRFVQDEDGKVYQYIVPSEERDIEFFDFSHWNEADANEEMKRWTSVPFERFNSPMNKVVMIKMPEGYNGIYLKVDHMTMDSSAIVGFDRAVLETYSIMKYGADIKQSPVRPFIPQLEKDLAYEAGSPAQKKDEEYWMNDIERSEPMYTDFSGQGRLITQRRENNNPNQRWAMVVSKDPTAAISVYRLEKEASMRLMEFCEMNNVSMASLLLMGMRTVLSKFNDNEKDVSVKTCVARRGTLSEKYSGGTRVHFFPLRTIIEPTLTFLEGIRIIQAEQNKIFRHANYDPIEYTMKRGRYWKYDPGTSYESITLTYQPLTINKNTPEMPDIPYKSCWYSNGVASQPLYLTVMHRPEDNGLNFNFEYRADAVTESEMEYFYYYLCRVLFRGIEDKNRSVGDILEII
;
A
#
# COMPACT_ATOMS: atom_id res chain seq x y z
N MET A 1 23.70 13.33 -6.70
CA MET A 1 24.43 12.95 -5.47
C MET A 1 25.15 14.16 -4.95
N LYS A 2 25.27 14.31 -3.64
CA LYS A 2 25.92 15.43 -2.94
C LYS A 2 26.64 14.87 -1.70
N GLU A 3 27.78 15.42 -1.35
CA GLU A 3 28.43 15.17 -0.07
C GLU A 3 27.94 16.21 0.94
N ILE A 4 27.48 15.76 2.09
CA ILE A 4 26.96 16.62 3.16
C ILE A 4 27.69 16.26 4.46
N ASN A 5 28.18 17.28 5.18
CA ASN A 5 28.73 17.07 6.52
C ASN A 5 27.59 16.89 7.53
N ILE A 6 27.54 15.73 8.17
CA ILE A 6 26.54 15.37 9.16
C ILE A 6 27.29 15.02 10.45
N ASN A 7 27.15 15.85 11.47
CA ASN A 7 27.79 15.66 12.77
C ASN A 7 29.34 15.44 12.67
N GLY A 8 30.00 16.13 11.75
CA GLY A 8 31.46 16.04 11.55
C GLY A 8 31.91 14.92 10.61
N ALA A 9 31.03 14.08 10.11
CA ALA A 9 31.31 13.07 9.09
C ALA A 9 30.76 13.49 7.72
N VAL A 10 31.58 13.36 6.68
CA VAL A 10 31.15 13.60 5.30
C VAL A 10 30.41 12.37 4.79
N MET A 11 29.11 12.53 4.54
CA MET A 11 28.23 11.45 4.08
C MET A 11 27.84 11.62 2.62
N LYS A 12 27.85 10.52 1.86
CA LYS A 12 27.31 10.47 0.49
C LYS A 12 25.79 10.48 0.57
N CYS A 13 25.18 11.55 0.08
CA CYS A 13 23.74 11.77 0.13
C CYS A 13 23.12 11.69 -1.27
N TYR A 14 21.96 11.05 -1.35
CA TYR A 14 21.21 10.83 -2.57
C TYR A 14 19.93 11.67 -2.56
N PRO A 15 19.45 12.20 -3.69
CA PRO A 15 18.12 12.79 -3.75
C PRO A 15 17.05 11.72 -3.49
N LEU A 16 15.83 12.17 -3.17
CA LEU A 16 14.69 11.27 -3.06
C LEU A 16 14.29 10.73 -4.44
N CYS A 17 14.00 9.44 -4.55
CA CYS A 17 13.38 8.86 -5.74
C CYS A 17 11.88 9.18 -5.80
N ALA A 18 11.23 8.91 -6.93
CA ALA A 18 9.81 9.22 -7.16
C ALA A 18 8.88 8.64 -6.09
N ALA A 19 9.09 7.39 -5.64
CA ALA A 19 8.31 6.79 -4.57
C ALA A 19 8.44 7.55 -3.24
N GLN A 20 9.63 7.99 -2.90
CA GLN A 20 9.86 8.79 -1.68
C GLN A 20 9.29 10.21 -1.82
N LYS A 21 9.41 10.83 -3.00
CA LYS A 21 8.78 12.13 -3.29
C LYS A 21 7.27 12.07 -3.11
N LEU A 22 6.62 10.97 -3.55
CA LEU A 22 5.19 10.76 -3.38
C LEU A 22 4.79 10.80 -1.90
N HIS A 23 5.48 10.06 -1.05
CA HIS A 23 5.23 10.06 0.39
C HIS A 23 5.56 11.41 1.03
N ASN A 24 6.68 12.03 0.66
CA ASN A 24 7.03 13.37 1.13
C ASN A 24 6.05 14.46 0.66
N TYR A 25 5.37 14.25 -0.47
CA TYR A 25 4.31 15.14 -0.93
C TYR A 25 3.04 15.03 -0.09
N THR A 26 2.71 13.83 0.38
CA THR A 26 1.51 13.55 1.19
C THR A 26 1.48 14.39 2.47
N ILE A 27 2.63 14.62 3.13
CA ILE A 27 2.69 15.43 4.36
C ILE A 27 2.42 16.95 4.17
N ARG A 28 2.25 17.40 2.93
CA ARG A 28 1.75 18.77 2.67
C ARG A 28 0.26 18.91 2.98
N TYR A 29 -0.47 17.80 3.00
CA TYR A 29 -1.92 17.75 3.14
C TYR A 29 -2.38 16.90 4.32
N SER A 30 -1.46 16.22 5.01
CA SER A 30 -1.74 15.32 6.11
C SER A 30 -0.69 15.45 7.21
N PRO A 31 -1.03 15.18 8.47
CA PRO A 31 -0.05 15.11 9.56
C PRO A 31 1.06 14.09 9.27
N VAL A 32 2.26 14.33 9.78
CA VAL A 32 3.46 13.53 9.46
C VAL A 32 3.31 12.06 9.85
N GLN A 33 2.53 11.74 10.88
CA GLN A 33 2.27 10.35 11.29
C GLN A 33 1.64 9.48 10.18
N VAL A 34 1.05 10.08 9.13
CA VAL A 34 0.55 9.35 7.95
C VAL A 34 1.62 8.47 7.30
N LEU A 35 2.90 8.79 7.52
CA LEU A 35 4.03 8.02 7.02
C LEU A 35 4.43 6.85 7.93
N CYS A 36 3.88 6.76 9.15
CA CYS A 36 4.19 5.66 10.05
C CYS A 36 3.41 4.41 9.67
N ILE A 37 4.13 3.32 9.42
CA ILE A 37 3.55 1.99 9.24
C ILE A 37 3.96 1.16 10.45
N GLY A 38 2.99 0.64 11.19
CA GLY A 38 3.19 -0.30 12.27
C GLY A 38 2.76 -1.70 11.86
N THR A 39 3.59 -2.70 12.12
CA THR A 39 3.27 -4.11 11.88
C THR A 39 3.65 -4.97 13.07
N GLY A 40 2.96 -6.08 13.25
CA GLY A 40 3.28 -7.13 14.21
C GLY A 40 3.40 -8.48 13.52
N LEU A 41 4.46 -9.22 13.86
CA LEU A 41 4.62 -10.60 13.43
C LEU A 41 4.86 -11.45 14.67
N TYR A 42 3.94 -12.35 14.97
CA TYR A 42 3.94 -13.17 16.18
C TYR A 42 3.74 -14.63 15.81
N VAL A 43 4.61 -15.50 16.32
CA VAL A 43 4.53 -16.97 16.17
C VAL A 43 4.07 -17.61 17.48
N LYS A 44 3.23 -18.65 17.40
CA LYS A 44 2.71 -19.35 18.57
C LYS A 44 3.70 -20.41 19.05
N GLN A 45 4.80 -19.94 19.65
CA GLN A 45 5.83 -20.79 20.27
C GLN A 45 6.67 -19.99 21.26
N ASP A 46 7.43 -20.69 22.09
CA ASP A 46 8.44 -20.07 22.95
C ASP A 46 9.60 -19.53 22.12
N VAL A 47 9.89 -18.26 22.35
CA VAL A 47 10.98 -17.52 21.68
C VAL A 47 12.07 -17.18 22.68
N ASP A 48 13.30 -17.50 22.34
CA ASP A 48 14.49 -17.00 23.03
C ASP A 48 14.73 -15.55 22.59
N PHE A 49 14.36 -14.58 23.42
CA PHE A 49 14.43 -13.16 23.10
C PHE A 49 15.87 -12.64 22.98
N GLU A 50 16.86 -13.22 23.68
CA GLU A 50 18.26 -12.88 23.48
C GLU A 50 18.77 -13.33 22.11
N LEU A 51 18.32 -14.49 21.65
CA LEU A 51 18.61 -14.99 20.33
C LEU A 51 17.87 -14.19 19.25
N LEU A 52 16.60 -13.83 19.50
CA LEU A 52 15.81 -12.99 18.61
C LEU A 52 16.47 -11.60 18.44
N LYS A 53 16.93 -10.97 19.51
CA LYS A 53 17.69 -9.72 19.49
C LYS A 53 18.91 -9.81 18.56
N LYS A 54 19.69 -10.89 18.68
CA LYS A 54 20.84 -11.14 17.80
C LYS A 54 20.42 -11.34 16.33
N ALA A 55 19.31 -12.04 16.09
CA ALA A 55 18.77 -12.23 14.73
C ALA A 55 18.33 -10.91 14.09
N ILE A 56 17.71 -10.02 14.87
CA ILE A 56 17.31 -8.67 14.43
C ILE A 56 18.55 -7.86 14.02
N TYR A 57 19.60 -7.82 14.86
CA TYR A 57 20.83 -7.09 14.49
C TYR A 57 21.48 -7.62 13.22
N LYS A 58 21.59 -8.94 13.05
CA LYS A 58 22.11 -9.53 11.81
C LYS A 58 21.25 -9.20 10.60
N THR A 59 19.96 -9.00 10.79
CA THR A 59 19.05 -8.59 9.72
C THR A 59 19.20 -7.11 9.39
N TYR A 60 19.43 -6.24 10.39
CA TYR A 60 19.76 -4.83 10.14
C TYR A 60 21.00 -4.66 9.26
N GLU A 61 22.03 -5.50 9.45
CA GLU A 61 23.25 -5.46 8.63
C GLU A 61 22.95 -5.73 7.14
N LYS A 62 21.99 -6.63 6.87
CA LYS A 62 21.59 -7.01 5.49
C LYS A 62 20.67 -6.00 4.83
N PHE A 63 19.80 -5.33 5.61
CA PHE A 63 18.83 -4.35 5.11
C PHE A 63 19.36 -2.93 5.28
N ASP A 64 19.99 -2.39 4.24
CA ASP A 64 20.50 -1.01 4.24
C ASP A 64 19.38 0.02 4.39
N SER A 65 18.17 -0.26 3.89
CA SER A 65 16.98 0.59 4.08
C SER A 65 16.58 0.78 5.55
N MET A 66 16.90 -0.17 6.44
CA MET A 66 16.69 -0.02 7.89
C MET A 66 17.68 0.98 8.54
N ARG A 67 18.76 1.28 7.86
CA ARG A 67 19.79 2.24 8.28
C ARG A 67 19.72 3.57 7.53
N LEU A 68 18.64 3.76 6.76
CA LEU A 68 18.38 4.98 6.02
C LEU A 68 18.05 6.15 6.96
N ARG A 69 18.57 7.34 6.62
CA ARG A 69 18.30 8.60 7.28
C ARG A 69 18.00 9.67 6.24
N PHE A 70 17.28 10.70 6.66
CA PHE A 70 17.07 11.89 5.83
C PHE A 70 17.82 13.08 6.41
N VAL A 71 18.22 13.98 5.52
CA VAL A 71 18.87 15.25 5.86
C VAL A 71 18.32 16.33 4.95
N GLN A 72 18.20 17.53 5.48
CA GLN A 72 17.83 18.71 4.69
C GLN A 72 19.08 19.58 4.49
N ASP A 73 19.31 20.03 3.26
CA ASP A 73 20.39 20.97 2.99
C ASP A 73 19.99 22.43 3.29
N GLU A 74 20.91 23.36 3.10
CA GLU A 74 20.72 24.79 3.37
C GLU A 74 19.59 25.41 2.55
N ASP A 75 19.28 24.86 1.38
CA ASP A 75 18.18 25.29 0.51
C ASP A 75 16.84 24.63 0.86
N GLY A 76 16.79 23.84 1.92
CA GLY A 76 15.59 23.11 2.35
C GLY A 76 15.28 21.86 1.53
N LYS A 77 16.19 21.41 0.67
CA LYS A 77 16.02 20.20 -0.13
C LYS A 77 16.39 18.97 0.66
N VAL A 78 15.51 17.96 0.60
CA VAL A 78 15.68 16.70 1.33
C VAL A 78 16.52 15.71 0.54
N TYR A 79 17.48 15.12 1.23
CA TYR A 79 18.35 14.04 0.76
C TYR A 79 18.26 12.86 1.71
N GLN A 80 18.80 11.71 1.28
CA GLN A 80 18.87 10.50 2.07
C GLN A 80 20.30 9.95 2.09
N TYR A 81 20.66 9.30 3.18
CA TYR A 81 21.96 8.64 3.35
C TYR A 81 21.79 7.37 4.21
N ILE A 82 22.77 6.48 4.16
CA ILE A 82 22.78 5.26 4.96
C ILE A 82 23.92 5.35 5.99
N VAL A 83 23.61 5.11 7.26
CA VAL A 83 24.64 4.96 8.27
C VAL A 83 25.32 3.60 8.11
N PRO A 84 26.67 3.52 8.33
CA PRO A 84 27.44 2.28 8.13
C PRO A 84 26.97 1.13 9.01
N SER A 85 26.67 1.43 10.25
CA SER A 85 26.15 0.48 11.25
C SER A 85 25.05 1.12 12.08
N GLU A 86 24.26 0.28 12.71
CA GLU A 86 23.17 0.71 13.60
C GLU A 86 23.29 -0.03 14.92
N GLU A 87 23.71 0.69 15.94
CA GLU A 87 23.78 0.20 17.30
C GLU A 87 22.66 0.85 18.12
N ARG A 88 21.52 0.19 18.22
CA ARG A 88 20.39 0.60 19.02
C ARG A 88 19.95 -0.52 19.93
N ASP A 89 19.52 -0.19 21.12
CA ASP A 89 18.88 -1.19 21.95
C ASP A 89 17.52 -1.61 21.35
N ILE A 90 17.24 -2.90 21.37
CA ILE A 90 15.96 -3.47 20.94
C ILE A 90 15.14 -3.69 22.21
N GLU A 91 14.10 -2.89 22.39
CA GLU A 91 13.21 -2.96 23.54
C GLU A 91 12.46 -4.31 23.57
N PHE A 92 12.10 -4.74 24.77
CA PHE A 92 11.21 -5.88 25.01
C PHE A 92 9.98 -5.41 25.76
N PHE A 93 8.81 -5.85 25.32
CA PHE A 93 7.55 -5.57 26.01
C PHE A 93 6.71 -6.83 26.21
N ASP A 94 6.21 -7.03 27.43
CA ASP A 94 5.42 -8.21 27.81
C ASP A 94 3.95 -7.84 27.97
N PHE A 95 3.12 -8.24 26.99
CA PHE A 95 1.66 -8.12 27.01
C PHE A 95 0.97 -9.43 27.41
N SER A 96 1.69 -10.47 27.84
CA SER A 96 1.12 -11.80 28.10
C SER A 96 -0.05 -11.81 29.10
N HIS A 97 -0.12 -10.78 29.95
CA HIS A 97 -1.16 -10.61 30.96
C HIS A 97 -2.26 -9.61 30.56
N TRP A 98 -2.17 -9.03 29.37
CA TRP A 98 -3.16 -8.09 28.81
C TRP A 98 -4.22 -8.87 28.04
N ASN A 99 -5.38 -8.23 27.75
CA ASN A 99 -6.21 -8.73 26.68
C ASN A 99 -5.62 -8.29 25.32
N GLU A 100 -5.90 -9.04 24.27
CA GLU A 100 -5.33 -8.80 22.94
C GLU A 100 -5.76 -7.43 22.36
N ALA A 101 -6.97 -6.98 22.67
CA ALA A 101 -7.48 -5.69 22.18
C ALA A 101 -6.69 -4.52 22.76
N ASP A 102 -6.43 -4.52 24.07
CA ASP A 102 -5.65 -3.46 24.73
C ASP A 102 -4.20 -3.46 24.26
N ALA A 103 -3.58 -4.63 24.03
CA ALA A 103 -2.25 -4.74 23.47
C ALA A 103 -2.17 -4.15 22.07
N ASN A 104 -3.19 -4.42 21.23
CA ASN A 104 -3.28 -3.87 19.89
C ASN A 104 -3.49 -2.35 19.90
N GLU A 105 -4.31 -1.81 20.83
CA GLU A 105 -4.49 -0.36 20.97
C GLU A 105 -3.20 0.34 21.39
N GLU A 106 -2.41 -0.26 22.28
CA GLU A 106 -1.11 0.30 22.66
C GLU A 106 -0.15 0.35 21.45
N MET A 107 -0.12 -0.68 20.62
CA MET A 107 0.71 -0.70 19.41
C MET A 107 0.20 0.28 18.33
N LYS A 108 -1.10 0.52 18.23
CA LYS A 108 -1.64 1.62 17.42
C LYS A 108 -1.17 2.97 17.94
N ARG A 109 -1.20 3.18 19.27
CA ARG A 109 -0.67 4.40 19.90
C ARG A 109 0.80 4.60 19.58
N TRP A 110 1.64 3.54 19.63
CA TRP A 110 3.04 3.63 19.21
C TRP A 110 3.18 3.99 17.72
N THR A 111 2.32 3.41 16.88
CA THR A 111 2.35 3.67 15.44
C THR A 111 1.98 5.13 15.13
N SER A 112 1.07 5.75 15.88
CA SER A 112 0.61 7.12 15.65
C SER A 112 1.64 8.20 16.01
N VAL A 113 2.71 7.87 16.75
CA VAL A 113 3.77 8.84 17.11
C VAL A 113 4.73 8.98 15.93
N PRO A 114 4.90 10.15 15.30
CA PRO A 114 5.81 10.31 14.17
C PRO A 114 7.28 10.16 14.59
N PHE A 115 8.13 9.80 13.61
CA PHE A 115 9.58 9.87 13.78
C PHE A 115 10.07 11.31 13.69
N GLU A 116 11.18 11.62 14.35
CA GLU A 116 11.95 12.80 14.05
C GLU A 116 12.49 12.72 12.62
N ARG A 117 12.23 13.76 11.81
CA ARG A 117 12.38 13.67 10.35
C ARG A 117 13.80 13.60 9.84
N PHE A 118 14.76 14.26 10.51
CA PHE A 118 16.10 14.43 9.99
C PHE A 118 17.15 13.89 10.94
N ASN A 119 18.21 13.29 10.39
CA ASN A 119 19.36 12.74 11.08
C ASN A 119 19.04 11.74 12.20
N SER A 120 17.86 11.14 12.16
CA SER A 120 17.37 10.20 13.16
C SER A 120 16.93 8.86 12.56
N PRO A 121 16.78 7.81 13.36
CA PRO A 121 16.26 6.52 12.91
C PRO A 121 14.84 6.63 12.38
N MET A 122 14.59 6.00 11.23
CA MET A 122 13.28 5.96 10.56
C MET A 122 12.54 4.63 10.76
N ASN A 123 12.91 3.88 11.79
CA ASN A 123 12.25 2.66 12.19
C ASN A 123 12.48 2.36 13.68
N LYS A 124 11.60 1.53 14.24
CA LYS A 124 11.70 0.98 15.60
C LYS A 124 11.26 -0.47 15.57
N VAL A 125 12.07 -1.35 16.15
CA VAL A 125 11.71 -2.76 16.39
C VAL A 125 11.58 -2.95 17.89
N VAL A 126 10.52 -3.64 18.32
CA VAL A 126 10.28 -4.02 19.72
C VAL A 126 10.01 -5.53 19.73
N MET A 127 10.69 -6.25 20.60
CA MET A 127 10.40 -7.66 20.87
C MET A 127 9.15 -7.74 21.75
N ILE A 128 8.20 -8.58 21.38
CA ILE A 128 6.87 -8.61 21.99
C ILE A 128 6.51 -10.03 22.43
N LYS A 129 6.00 -10.11 23.66
CA LYS A 129 5.29 -11.28 24.15
C LYS A 129 3.80 -10.95 24.22
N MET A 130 3.00 -11.62 23.40
CA MET A 130 1.55 -11.43 23.29
C MET A 130 0.79 -12.42 24.17
N PRO A 131 -0.50 -12.20 24.44
CA PRO A 131 -1.38 -13.21 25.04
C PRO A 131 -1.39 -14.53 24.25
N GLU A 132 -1.90 -15.59 24.87
CA GLU A 132 -2.09 -16.93 24.28
C GLU A 132 -0.81 -17.62 23.75
N GLY A 133 0.36 -17.21 24.23
CA GLY A 133 1.64 -17.82 23.85
C GLY A 133 2.19 -17.38 22.49
N TYR A 134 1.69 -16.29 21.93
CA TYR A 134 2.27 -15.66 20.75
C TYR A 134 3.46 -14.77 21.12
N ASN A 135 4.56 -14.91 20.40
CA ASN A 135 5.80 -14.15 20.64
C ASN A 135 6.39 -13.69 19.32
N GLY A 136 7.02 -12.52 19.30
CA GLY A 136 7.62 -12.02 18.07
C GLY A 136 8.08 -10.58 18.14
N ILE A 137 7.80 -9.83 17.11
CA ILE A 137 8.23 -8.44 16.96
C ILE A 137 7.07 -7.52 16.57
N TYR A 138 7.12 -6.30 17.08
CA TYR A 138 6.47 -5.14 16.52
C TYR A 138 7.52 -4.35 15.73
N LEU A 139 7.20 -4.00 14.50
CA LEU A 139 8.02 -3.18 13.62
C LEU A 139 7.26 -1.93 13.23
N LYS A 140 7.86 -0.76 13.47
CA LYS A 140 7.39 0.52 12.95
C LYS A 140 8.42 1.11 12.01
N VAL A 141 7.98 1.59 10.84
CA VAL A 141 8.85 2.23 9.83
C VAL A 141 8.22 3.51 9.31
N ASP A 142 9.04 4.45 8.83
CA ASP A 142 8.58 5.54 7.98
C ASP A 142 8.42 5.03 6.54
N HIS A 143 7.28 5.29 5.92
CA HIS A 143 6.95 4.81 4.58
C HIS A 143 7.92 5.28 3.49
N MET A 144 8.68 6.35 3.73
CA MET A 144 9.75 6.77 2.81
C MET A 144 10.95 5.82 2.83
N THR A 145 11.08 4.95 3.85
CA THR A 145 12.19 3.99 3.94
C THR A 145 11.80 2.59 3.49
N MET A 146 10.56 2.18 3.71
CA MET A 146 10.10 0.83 3.38
C MET A 146 8.62 0.82 2.96
N ASP A 147 8.30 0.00 1.97
CA ASP A 147 6.93 -0.39 1.64
C ASP A 147 6.57 -1.76 2.24
N SER A 148 5.31 -2.19 2.11
CA SER A 148 4.84 -3.46 2.65
C SER A 148 5.64 -4.68 2.17
N SER A 149 6.12 -4.69 0.93
CA SER A 149 6.95 -5.79 0.41
C SER A 149 8.32 -5.84 1.09
N ALA A 150 8.93 -4.68 1.36
CA ALA A 150 10.19 -4.59 2.08
C ALA A 150 10.02 -4.98 3.56
N ILE A 151 8.91 -4.58 4.20
CA ILE A 151 8.56 -4.96 5.58
C ILE A 151 8.44 -6.49 5.70
N VAL A 152 7.63 -7.14 4.86
CA VAL A 152 7.47 -8.60 4.84
C VAL A 152 8.80 -9.30 4.55
N GLY A 153 9.65 -8.71 3.69
CA GLY A 153 11.00 -9.21 3.43
C GLY A 153 11.90 -9.15 4.67
N PHE A 154 11.83 -8.06 5.43
CA PHE A 154 12.57 -7.91 6.69
C PHE A 154 12.09 -8.92 7.76
N ASP A 155 10.79 -8.99 7.98
CA ASP A 155 10.17 -9.91 8.95
C ASP A 155 10.55 -11.36 8.65
N ARG A 156 10.49 -11.76 7.38
CA ARG A 156 10.93 -13.09 6.94
C ARG A 156 12.41 -13.32 7.24
N ALA A 157 13.27 -12.37 6.93
CA ALA A 157 14.70 -12.49 7.16
C ALA A 157 15.05 -12.60 8.65
N VAL A 158 14.30 -11.93 9.54
CA VAL A 158 14.42 -12.08 11.00
C VAL A 158 14.06 -13.50 11.41
N LEU A 159 12.91 -14.03 10.97
CA LEU A 159 12.47 -15.39 11.28
C LEU A 159 13.44 -16.45 10.76
N GLU A 160 13.87 -16.35 9.51
CA GLU A 160 14.85 -17.27 8.92
C GLU A 160 16.18 -17.24 9.69
N THR A 161 16.67 -16.05 10.00
CA THR A 161 17.93 -15.89 10.77
C THR A 161 17.80 -16.48 12.18
N TYR A 162 16.68 -16.20 12.87
CA TYR A 162 16.40 -16.78 14.19
C TYR A 162 16.35 -18.32 14.14
N SER A 163 15.61 -18.87 13.17
CA SER A 163 15.44 -20.32 13.02
C SER A 163 16.76 -21.03 12.76
N ILE A 164 17.62 -20.47 11.92
CA ILE A 164 18.99 -21.00 11.69
C ILE A 164 19.81 -20.99 12.96
N MET A 165 19.76 -19.89 13.71
CA MET A 165 20.54 -19.75 14.95
C MET A 165 20.04 -20.67 16.06
N LYS A 166 18.71 -20.89 16.16
CA LYS A 166 18.10 -21.71 17.22
C LYS A 166 18.18 -23.20 16.95
N TYR A 167 17.93 -23.61 15.71
CA TYR A 167 17.75 -25.01 15.36
C TYR A 167 18.90 -25.60 14.52
N GLY A 168 19.89 -24.77 14.13
CA GLY A 168 20.93 -25.21 13.18
C GLY A 168 20.37 -25.64 11.83
N ALA A 169 19.17 -25.12 11.48
CA ALA A 169 18.43 -25.55 10.31
C ALA A 169 19.17 -25.18 9.02
N ASP A 170 19.27 -26.13 8.08
CA ASP A 170 19.78 -25.89 6.71
C ASP A 170 18.67 -25.21 5.87
N ILE A 171 18.22 -24.04 6.35
CA ILE A 171 17.21 -23.23 5.67
C ILE A 171 17.90 -22.35 4.62
N LYS A 172 17.51 -22.51 3.36
CA LYS A 172 17.93 -21.59 2.32
C LYS A 172 17.33 -20.19 2.59
N GLN A 173 18.20 -19.27 3.06
CA GLN A 173 17.76 -17.90 3.32
C GLN A 173 17.23 -17.24 2.06
N SER A 174 16.15 -16.49 2.21
CA SER A 174 15.63 -15.63 1.16
C SER A 174 16.67 -14.57 0.78
N PRO A 175 16.88 -14.30 -0.51
CA PRO A 175 17.83 -13.28 -0.91
C PRO A 175 17.45 -11.91 -0.34
N VAL A 176 18.44 -11.18 0.14
CA VAL A 176 18.33 -9.76 0.48
C VAL A 176 19.25 -9.00 -0.46
N ARG A 177 18.76 -7.97 -1.11
CA ARG A 177 19.52 -7.12 -2.02
C ARG A 177 19.60 -5.70 -1.44
N PRO A 178 20.76 -5.02 -1.52
CA PRO A 178 20.89 -3.64 -1.09
C PRO A 178 19.92 -2.71 -1.84
N PHE A 179 19.39 -1.73 -1.16
CA PHE A 179 18.50 -0.72 -1.72
C PHE A 179 19.25 0.31 -2.59
N ILE A 180 20.46 0.72 -2.20
CA ILE A 180 21.22 1.77 -2.88
C ILE A 180 21.44 1.49 -4.37
N PRO A 181 21.88 0.31 -4.84
CA PRO A 181 22.02 0.05 -6.26
C PRO A 181 20.70 0.18 -7.04
N GLN A 182 19.56 -0.11 -6.39
CA GLN A 182 18.26 0.09 -7.00
C GLN A 182 17.84 1.56 -7.00
N LEU A 183 18.12 2.29 -5.93
CA LEU A 183 17.93 3.74 -5.86
C LEU A 183 18.73 4.45 -6.98
N GLU A 184 19.99 4.08 -7.18
CA GLU A 184 20.82 4.68 -8.24
C GLU A 184 20.24 4.42 -9.65
N LYS A 185 19.65 3.24 -9.89
CA LYS A 185 18.93 2.96 -11.15
C LYS A 185 17.68 3.82 -11.31
N ASP A 186 16.90 3.96 -10.25
CA ASP A 186 15.67 4.78 -10.27
C ASP A 186 16.05 6.26 -10.53
N LEU A 187 17.08 6.78 -9.88
CA LEU A 187 17.56 8.14 -10.11
C LEU A 187 18.15 8.35 -11.53
N ALA A 188 18.84 7.34 -12.07
CA ALA A 188 19.33 7.39 -13.45
C ALA A 188 18.17 7.37 -14.48
N TYR A 189 17.11 6.62 -14.19
CA TYR A 189 15.88 6.67 -14.99
C TYR A 189 15.24 8.07 -14.93
N GLU A 190 15.06 8.63 -13.75
CA GLU A 190 14.44 9.94 -13.50
C GLU A 190 15.26 11.13 -14.09
N ALA A 191 16.53 10.94 -14.37
CA ALA A 191 17.40 11.97 -14.97
C ALA A 191 17.13 12.24 -16.47
N GLY A 192 16.05 11.74 -17.03
CA GLY A 192 15.65 11.97 -18.42
C GLY A 192 16.11 10.87 -19.38
N SER A 193 16.13 9.63 -18.93
CA SER A 193 16.45 8.48 -19.77
C SER A 193 15.47 8.32 -20.96
N PRO A 194 15.85 7.62 -22.05
CA PRO A 194 14.92 7.30 -23.14
C PRO A 194 13.65 6.53 -22.66
N ALA A 195 13.80 5.69 -21.63
CA ALA A 195 12.67 4.99 -21.04
C ALA A 195 11.72 5.94 -20.31
N GLN A 196 12.25 6.90 -19.56
CA GLN A 196 11.44 7.92 -18.87
C GLN A 196 10.65 8.77 -19.87
N LYS A 197 11.25 9.18 -20.99
CA LYS A 197 10.57 9.94 -22.04
C LYS A 197 9.43 9.15 -22.70
N LYS A 198 9.62 7.84 -22.93
CA LYS A 198 8.58 6.96 -23.45
C LYS A 198 7.41 6.80 -22.46
N ASP A 199 7.72 6.70 -21.18
CA ASP A 199 6.70 6.62 -20.14
C ASP A 199 5.95 7.96 -20.01
N GLU A 200 6.65 9.08 -20.14
CA GLU A 200 6.05 10.42 -20.17
C GLU A 200 5.06 10.58 -21.34
N GLU A 201 5.45 10.14 -22.55
CA GLU A 201 4.58 10.17 -23.72
C GLU A 201 3.31 9.33 -23.48
N TYR A 202 3.43 8.13 -22.92
CA TYR A 202 2.28 7.30 -22.58
C TYR A 202 1.32 8.03 -21.63
N TRP A 203 1.85 8.61 -20.53
CA TRP A 203 1.01 9.29 -19.54
C TRP A 203 0.43 10.60 -20.05
N MET A 204 1.13 11.33 -20.94
CA MET A 204 0.56 12.50 -21.59
C MET A 204 -0.60 12.11 -22.51
N ASN A 205 -0.46 11.07 -23.31
CA ASN A 205 -1.56 10.55 -24.15
C ASN A 205 -2.76 10.10 -23.31
N ASP A 206 -2.54 9.52 -22.11
CA ASP A 206 -3.63 9.17 -21.18
C ASP A 206 -4.35 10.42 -20.66
N ILE A 207 -3.60 11.46 -20.27
CA ILE A 207 -4.16 12.74 -19.81
C ILE A 207 -5.00 13.41 -20.90
N GLU A 208 -4.52 13.40 -22.15
CA GLU A 208 -5.11 14.09 -23.29
C GLU A 208 -6.33 13.37 -23.90
N ARG A 209 -6.54 12.10 -23.58
CA ARG A 209 -7.60 11.26 -24.16
C ARG A 209 -9.01 11.87 -23.98
N SER A 210 -9.36 12.25 -22.77
CA SER A 210 -10.57 13.00 -22.38
C SER A 210 -10.56 13.27 -20.88
N GLU A 211 -11.29 14.27 -20.42
CA GLU A 211 -11.41 14.54 -18.99
C GLU A 211 -12.18 13.42 -18.28
N PRO A 212 -11.62 12.81 -17.22
CA PRO A 212 -12.34 11.81 -16.43
C PRO A 212 -13.54 12.41 -15.67
N MET A 213 -14.44 11.53 -15.18
CA MET A 213 -15.49 11.90 -14.25
C MET A 213 -15.12 11.46 -12.83
N TYR A 214 -15.30 12.36 -11.87
CA TYR A 214 -15.22 11.98 -10.45
C TYR A 214 -16.40 11.08 -10.09
N THR A 215 -16.09 9.92 -9.54
CA THR A 215 -17.07 9.00 -8.96
C THR A 215 -16.78 8.81 -7.47
N ASP A 216 -17.80 8.98 -6.62
CA ASP A 216 -17.65 8.86 -5.17
C ASP A 216 -18.27 7.54 -4.66
N PHE A 217 -17.61 6.93 -3.70
CA PHE A 217 -18.12 5.73 -3.01
C PHE A 217 -19.35 6.02 -2.13
N SER A 218 -19.61 7.29 -1.81
CA SER A 218 -20.82 7.75 -1.12
C SER A 218 -21.89 8.33 -2.07
N GLY A 219 -21.67 8.21 -3.39
CA GLY A 219 -22.57 8.73 -4.42
C GLY A 219 -22.26 10.17 -4.84
N GLN A 220 -23.13 10.75 -5.67
CA GLN A 220 -22.85 12.03 -6.35
C GLN A 220 -22.88 13.27 -5.44
N GLY A 221 -23.28 13.15 -4.19
CA GLY A 221 -23.55 14.29 -3.31
C GLY A 221 -22.40 15.30 -3.19
N ARG A 222 -21.18 14.82 -3.04
CA ARG A 222 -19.95 15.65 -2.98
C ARG A 222 -19.75 16.47 -4.24
N LEU A 223 -19.78 15.85 -5.40
CA LEU A 223 -19.58 16.56 -6.67
C LEU A 223 -20.67 17.58 -6.93
N ILE A 224 -21.93 17.24 -6.65
CA ILE A 224 -23.07 18.16 -6.79
C ILE A 224 -22.90 19.38 -5.89
N THR A 225 -22.51 19.16 -4.63
CA THR A 225 -22.27 20.24 -3.67
C THR A 225 -21.17 21.17 -4.16
N GLN A 226 -20.02 20.62 -4.57
CA GLN A 226 -18.89 21.42 -5.04
C GLN A 226 -19.18 22.15 -6.36
N ARG A 227 -19.97 21.57 -7.27
CA ARG A 227 -20.45 22.25 -8.47
C ARG A 227 -21.25 23.53 -8.13
N ARG A 228 -22.06 23.50 -7.08
CA ARG A 228 -22.82 24.65 -6.60
C ARG A 228 -21.90 25.68 -5.94
N GLU A 229 -21.01 25.24 -5.05
CA GLU A 229 -20.08 26.12 -4.33
C GLU A 229 -19.13 26.85 -5.30
N ASN A 230 -18.64 26.15 -6.32
CA ASN A 230 -17.72 26.69 -7.32
C ASN A 230 -18.44 27.40 -8.48
N ASN A 231 -19.78 27.45 -8.48
CA ASN A 231 -20.59 27.94 -9.60
C ASN A 231 -20.15 27.34 -10.95
N ASN A 232 -19.80 26.05 -10.95
CA ASN A 232 -19.32 25.33 -12.14
C ASN A 232 -20.12 24.03 -12.34
N PRO A 233 -21.23 24.06 -13.07
CA PRO A 233 -22.07 22.88 -13.32
C PRO A 233 -21.36 21.79 -14.11
N ASN A 234 -20.31 22.14 -14.86
CA ASN A 234 -19.55 21.22 -15.71
C ASN A 234 -18.32 20.64 -15.00
N GLN A 235 -18.09 20.96 -13.74
CA GLN A 235 -16.97 20.43 -12.96
C GLN A 235 -17.02 18.90 -12.94
N ARG A 236 -15.90 18.25 -13.27
CA ARG A 236 -15.77 16.79 -13.34
C ARG A 236 -14.86 16.21 -12.27
N TRP A 237 -14.15 17.02 -11.52
CA TRP A 237 -13.25 16.68 -10.42
C TRP A 237 -13.85 17.09 -9.06
N ALA A 238 -13.34 16.54 -7.98
CA ALA A 238 -13.72 16.95 -6.62
C ALA A 238 -12.51 17.21 -5.72
N MET A 239 -12.66 18.15 -4.77
CA MET A 239 -11.73 18.32 -3.66
C MET A 239 -11.83 17.10 -2.76
N VAL A 240 -10.72 16.41 -2.56
CA VAL A 240 -10.66 15.16 -1.78
C VAL A 240 -9.82 15.29 -0.51
N VAL A 241 -9.07 16.39 -0.37
CA VAL A 241 -8.32 16.71 0.86
C VAL A 241 -9.27 17.23 1.94
N SER A 242 -9.04 16.85 3.18
CA SER A 242 -9.79 17.32 4.35
C SER A 242 -8.90 18.01 5.35
N LYS A 243 -9.50 18.89 6.17
CA LYS A 243 -8.87 19.50 7.35
C LYS A 243 -8.82 18.54 8.54
N ASP A 244 -9.72 17.56 8.58
CA ASP A 244 -9.74 16.49 9.57
C ASP A 244 -9.43 15.14 8.89
N PRO A 245 -8.16 14.71 8.87
CA PRO A 245 -7.74 13.46 8.25
C PRO A 245 -7.87 12.26 9.21
N THR A 246 -8.64 12.34 10.29
CA THR A 246 -8.83 11.23 11.24
C THR A 246 -9.29 9.97 10.50
N ALA A 247 -8.52 8.87 10.67
CA ALA A 247 -8.83 7.58 10.09
C ALA A 247 -9.82 6.79 10.93
N ALA A 248 -10.77 6.13 10.25
CA ALA A 248 -11.50 4.98 10.78
C ALA A 248 -11.13 3.74 9.96
N ILE A 249 -11.24 2.57 10.59
CA ILE A 249 -10.92 1.30 9.96
C ILE A 249 -12.06 0.31 10.21
N SER A 250 -12.53 -0.30 9.11
CA SER A 250 -13.45 -1.44 9.15
C SER A 250 -12.81 -2.63 8.44
N VAL A 251 -12.82 -3.78 9.09
CA VAL A 251 -12.25 -5.02 8.54
C VAL A 251 -13.36 -6.04 8.37
N TYR A 252 -13.60 -6.44 7.12
CA TYR A 252 -14.57 -7.48 6.79
C TYR A 252 -13.85 -8.75 6.36
N ARG A 253 -14.15 -9.84 7.04
CA ARG A 253 -13.60 -11.16 6.75
C ARG A 253 -14.53 -11.88 5.77
N LEU A 254 -14.04 -12.16 4.57
CA LEU A 254 -14.76 -13.03 3.65
C LEU A 254 -14.49 -14.50 4.03
N GLU A 255 -15.55 -15.29 4.15
CA GLU A 255 -15.42 -16.71 4.48
C GLU A 255 -14.47 -17.44 3.53
N LYS A 256 -13.78 -18.48 4.04
CA LYS A 256 -12.77 -19.23 3.29
C LYS A 256 -13.34 -19.76 1.97
N GLU A 257 -14.48 -20.43 2.02
CA GLU A 257 -15.13 -21.02 0.85
C GLU A 257 -15.53 -19.97 -0.18
N ALA A 258 -16.01 -18.81 0.26
CA ALA A 258 -16.34 -17.69 -0.60
C ALA A 258 -15.06 -17.09 -1.23
N SER A 259 -13.99 -16.97 -0.44
CA SER A 259 -12.68 -16.51 -0.93
C SER A 259 -12.10 -17.46 -1.98
N MET A 260 -12.20 -18.77 -1.75
CA MET A 260 -11.74 -19.80 -2.69
C MET A 260 -12.49 -19.71 -4.03
N ARG A 261 -13.83 -19.50 -4.02
CA ARG A 261 -14.62 -19.33 -5.25
C ARG A 261 -14.11 -18.16 -6.12
N LEU A 262 -13.71 -17.04 -5.51
CA LEU A 262 -13.11 -15.92 -6.24
C LEU A 262 -11.76 -16.30 -6.85
N MET A 263 -10.91 -17.02 -6.10
CA MET A 263 -9.61 -17.49 -6.57
C MET A 263 -9.73 -18.49 -7.71
N GLU A 264 -10.61 -19.48 -7.58
CA GLU A 264 -10.89 -20.49 -8.61
C GLU A 264 -11.44 -19.86 -9.90
N PHE A 265 -12.33 -18.86 -9.77
CA PHE A 265 -12.81 -18.10 -10.93
C PHE A 265 -11.66 -17.40 -11.66
N CYS A 266 -10.75 -16.78 -10.92
CA CYS A 266 -9.57 -16.11 -11.49
C CYS A 266 -8.69 -17.10 -12.24
N GLU A 267 -8.41 -18.25 -11.65
CA GLU A 267 -7.60 -19.31 -12.26
C GLU A 267 -8.26 -19.86 -13.53
N MET A 268 -9.53 -20.26 -13.45
CA MET A 268 -10.28 -20.82 -14.59
C MET A 268 -10.40 -19.87 -15.78
N ASN A 269 -10.42 -18.55 -15.54
CA ASN A 269 -10.60 -17.55 -16.60
C ASN A 269 -9.31 -16.81 -16.97
N ASN A 270 -8.17 -17.18 -16.35
CA ASN A 270 -6.86 -16.55 -16.54
C ASN A 270 -6.90 -15.02 -16.35
N VAL A 271 -7.51 -14.59 -15.26
CA VAL A 271 -7.59 -13.19 -14.83
C VAL A 271 -6.99 -13.03 -13.44
N SER A 272 -6.45 -11.84 -13.13
CA SER A 272 -5.87 -11.59 -11.82
C SER A 272 -6.94 -11.28 -10.77
N MET A 273 -6.70 -11.65 -9.51
CA MET A 273 -7.55 -11.24 -8.39
C MET A 273 -7.69 -9.72 -8.29
N ALA A 274 -6.60 -8.99 -8.52
CA ALA A 274 -6.62 -7.52 -8.53
C ALA A 274 -7.58 -6.98 -9.60
N SER A 275 -7.62 -7.57 -10.81
CA SER A 275 -8.54 -7.15 -11.87
C SER A 275 -9.99 -7.49 -11.53
N LEU A 276 -10.24 -8.64 -10.89
CA LEU A 276 -11.58 -9.01 -10.42
C LEU A 276 -12.08 -8.04 -9.34
N LEU A 277 -11.24 -7.74 -8.34
CA LEU A 277 -11.58 -6.78 -7.28
C LEU A 277 -11.83 -5.38 -7.83
N LEU A 278 -11.01 -4.92 -8.77
CA LEU A 278 -11.19 -3.64 -9.46
C LEU A 278 -12.50 -3.61 -10.25
N MET A 279 -12.87 -4.72 -10.91
CA MET A 279 -14.15 -4.82 -11.61
C MET A 279 -15.32 -4.72 -10.63
N GLY A 280 -15.26 -5.41 -9.51
CA GLY A 280 -16.26 -5.28 -8.45
C GLY A 280 -16.39 -3.85 -7.96
N MET A 281 -15.28 -3.24 -7.57
CA MET A 281 -15.22 -1.88 -7.03
C MET A 281 -15.72 -0.84 -8.02
N ARG A 282 -15.22 -0.86 -9.29
CA ARG A 282 -15.66 0.11 -10.29
C ARG A 282 -17.15 -0.02 -10.61
N THR A 283 -17.71 -1.24 -10.53
CA THR A 283 -19.14 -1.47 -10.79
C THR A 283 -20.01 -0.91 -9.65
N VAL A 284 -19.57 -1.05 -8.39
CA VAL A 284 -20.24 -0.38 -7.26
C VAL A 284 -20.18 1.14 -7.41
N LEU A 285 -19.01 1.70 -7.76
CA LEU A 285 -18.89 3.13 -8.05
C LEU A 285 -19.81 3.57 -9.18
N SER A 286 -19.89 2.81 -10.26
CA SER A 286 -20.84 3.07 -11.36
C SER A 286 -22.26 3.17 -10.83
N LYS A 287 -22.72 2.17 -10.05
CA LYS A 287 -24.05 2.13 -9.46
C LYS A 287 -24.34 3.35 -8.59
N PHE A 288 -23.42 3.69 -7.69
CA PHE A 288 -23.62 4.81 -6.75
C PHE A 288 -23.56 6.19 -7.45
N ASN A 289 -23.01 6.25 -8.66
CA ASN A 289 -22.90 7.46 -9.46
C ASN A 289 -23.77 7.40 -10.74
N ASP A 290 -25.02 6.97 -10.58
CA ASP A 290 -26.05 7.03 -11.63
C ASP A 290 -25.73 6.16 -12.86
N ASN A 291 -25.13 5.00 -12.62
CA ASN A 291 -24.63 4.06 -13.61
C ASN A 291 -23.57 4.68 -14.55
N GLU A 292 -22.74 5.60 -14.01
CA GLU A 292 -21.63 6.20 -14.78
C GLU A 292 -20.71 5.10 -15.33
N LYS A 293 -20.48 5.11 -16.62
CA LYS A 293 -19.63 4.12 -17.30
C LYS A 293 -18.16 4.46 -17.32
N ASP A 294 -17.81 5.75 -17.16
CA ASP A 294 -16.43 6.25 -17.09
C ASP A 294 -15.99 6.34 -15.61
N VAL A 295 -15.37 5.29 -15.15
CA VAL A 295 -14.94 5.19 -13.74
C VAL A 295 -13.43 5.09 -13.63
N SER A 296 -12.87 5.90 -12.74
CA SER A 296 -11.44 5.90 -12.39
C SER A 296 -11.24 5.47 -10.93
N VAL A 297 -10.35 4.51 -10.71
CA VAL A 297 -9.95 4.01 -9.40
C VAL A 297 -8.43 4.11 -9.27
N LYS A 298 -7.92 4.58 -8.15
CA LYS A 298 -6.47 4.61 -7.94
C LYS A 298 -5.96 3.20 -7.63
N THR A 299 -4.93 2.75 -8.34
CA THR A 299 -4.33 1.42 -8.13
C THR A 299 -2.87 1.55 -7.67
N CYS A 300 -2.46 0.64 -6.79
CA CYS A 300 -1.08 0.53 -6.32
C CYS A 300 -0.24 -0.34 -7.26
N VAL A 301 0.97 0.11 -7.57
CA VAL A 301 1.97 -0.64 -8.34
C VAL A 301 3.23 -0.82 -7.51
N ALA A 302 3.57 -2.07 -7.19
CA ALA A 302 4.71 -2.37 -6.32
C ALA A 302 6.09 -2.12 -6.98
N ARG A 303 6.18 -2.07 -8.32
CA ARG A 303 7.43 -1.88 -9.08
C ARG A 303 8.53 -2.88 -8.68
N ARG A 304 8.17 -4.16 -8.53
CA ARG A 304 9.07 -5.25 -8.09
C ARG A 304 9.05 -6.41 -9.08
N GLY A 305 9.26 -6.08 -10.38
CA GLY A 305 9.21 -7.04 -11.49
C GLY A 305 10.46 -7.90 -11.64
N THR A 306 11.63 -7.42 -11.21
CA THR A 306 12.89 -8.16 -11.28
C THR A 306 13.27 -8.75 -9.92
N LEU A 307 14.14 -9.76 -9.90
CA LEU A 307 14.65 -10.34 -8.64
C LEU A 307 15.37 -9.30 -7.77
N SER A 308 16.11 -8.37 -8.40
CA SER A 308 16.76 -7.28 -7.67
C SER A 308 15.75 -6.38 -6.98
N GLU A 309 14.68 -6.00 -7.67
CA GLU A 309 13.61 -5.17 -7.12
C GLU A 309 12.78 -5.91 -6.07
N LYS A 310 12.48 -7.18 -6.32
CA LYS A 310 11.68 -8.02 -5.41
C LYS A 310 12.33 -8.17 -4.03
N TYR A 311 13.65 -8.28 -4.00
CA TYR A 311 14.41 -8.55 -2.77
C TYR A 311 15.17 -7.34 -2.23
N SER A 312 15.07 -6.17 -2.86
CA SER A 312 15.62 -4.93 -2.30
C SER A 312 14.72 -4.40 -1.17
N GLY A 313 15.34 -3.80 -0.17
CA GLY A 313 14.63 -2.94 0.77
C GLY A 313 14.06 -1.69 0.08
N GLY A 314 13.73 -0.70 0.87
CA GLY A 314 13.27 0.60 0.38
C GLY A 314 11.79 0.66 0.02
N THR A 315 11.29 1.88 -0.19
CA THR A 315 9.96 2.13 -0.72
C THR A 315 10.01 2.23 -2.23
N ARG A 316 9.11 1.53 -2.92
CA ARG A 316 9.06 1.47 -4.38
C ARG A 316 7.66 1.66 -4.95
N VAL A 317 6.62 1.66 -4.09
CA VAL A 317 5.23 1.73 -4.53
C VAL A 317 4.92 3.06 -5.22
N HIS A 318 4.19 2.97 -6.33
CA HIS A 318 3.57 4.10 -7.00
C HIS A 318 2.06 3.91 -7.07
N PHE A 319 1.33 5.02 -7.18
CA PHE A 319 -0.12 5.02 -7.34
C PHE A 319 -0.49 5.75 -8.63
N PHE A 320 -1.29 5.09 -9.45
CA PHE A 320 -1.81 5.67 -10.69
C PHE A 320 -3.31 5.46 -10.81
N PRO A 321 -4.03 6.34 -11.49
CA PRO A 321 -5.41 6.08 -11.83
C PRO A 321 -5.50 4.93 -12.84
N LEU A 322 -6.44 4.03 -12.61
CA LEU A 322 -6.91 3.06 -13.59
C LEU A 322 -8.31 3.50 -14.01
N ARG A 323 -8.42 4.12 -15.17
CA ARG A 323 -9.66 4.60 -15.74
C ARG A 323 -10.17 3.63 -16.79
N THR A 324 -11.43 3.25 -16.67
CA THR A 324 -12.10 2.38 -17.63
C THR A 324 -13.46 2.92 -18.01
N ILE A 325 -13.78 2.85 -19.31
CA ILE A 325 -15.12 3.09 -19.82
C ILE A 325 -15.69 1.72 -20.21
N ILE A 326 -16.68 1.25 -19.46
CA ILE A 326 -17.28 -0.08 -19.63
C ILE A 326 -18.76 0.11 -19.97
N GLU A 327 -19.14 -0.28 -21.19
CA GLU A 327 -20.53 -0.21 -21.65
C GLU A 327 -21.38 -1.28 -20.93
N PRO A 328 -22.63 -0.97 -20.57
CA PRO A 328 -23.52 -1.90 -19.87
C PRO A 328 -23.79 -3.21 -20.63
N THR A 329 -23.62 -3.21 -21.94
CA THR A 329 -23.82 -4.39 -22.81
C THR A 329 -22.68 -5.41 -22.74
N LEU A 330 -21.52 -5.02 -22.21
CA LEU A 330 -20.38 -5.92 -22.05
C LEU A 330 -20.65 -6.94 -20.95
N THR A 331 -20.14 -8.15 -21.11
CA THR A 331 -20.19 -9.17 -20.07
C THR A 331 -19.24 -8.84 -18.91
N PHE A 332 -19.51 -9.41 -17.76
CA PHE A 332 -18.65 -9.24 -16.58
C PHE A 332 -17.19 -9.65 -16.84
N LEU A 333 -17.00 -10.78 -17.55
CA LEU A 333 -15.66 -11.26 -17.89
C LEU A 333 -14.94 -10.34 -18.90
N GLU A 334 -15.66 -9.78 -19.88
CA GLU A 334 -15.09 -8.80 -20.80
C GLU A 334 -14.65 -7.54 -20.04
N GLY A 335 -15.44 -7.07 -19.09
CA GLY A 335 -15.08 -5.96 -18.21
C GLY A 335 -13.79 -6.23 -17.43
N ILE A 336 -13.64 -7.43 -16.82
CA ILE A 336 -12.40 -7.82 -16.12
C ILE A 336 -11.20 -7.82 -17.07
N ARG A 337 -11.36 -8.32 -18.30
CA ARG A 337 -10.28 -8.35 -19.29
C ARG A 337 -9.85 -6.96 -19.75
N ILE A 338 -10.78 -6.04 -19.87
CA ILE A 338 -10.47 -4.61 -20.15
C ILE A 338 -9.64 -4.04 -18.99
N ILE A 339 -10.05 -4.26 -17.75
CA ILE A 339 -9.31 -3.80 -16.57
C ILE A 339 -7.91 -4.40 -16.54
N GLN A 340 -7.78 -5.71 -16.77
CA GLN A 340 -6.48 -6.38 -16.78
C GLN A 340 -5.56 -5.83 -17.89
N ALA A 341 -6.11 -5.53 -19.05
CA ALA A 341 -5.36 -4.92 -20.15
C ALA A 341 -4.86 -3.51 -19.77
N GLU A 342 -5.71 -2.68 -19.15
CA GLU A 342 -5.31 -1.35 -18.68
C GLU A 342 -4.29 -1.44 -17.53
N GLN A 343 -4.46 -2.34 -16.56
CA GLN A 343 -3.44 -2.58 -15.52
C GLN A 343 -2.08 -2.95 -16.12
N ASN A 344 -2.07 -3.83 -17.12
CA ASN A 344 -0.83 -4.24 -17.78
C ASN A 344 -0.13 -3.10 -18.52
N LYS A 345 -0.89 -2.13 -19.05
CA LYS A 345 -0.33 -0.90 -19.62
C LYS A 345 0.30 -0.04 -18.51
N ILE A 346 -0.44 0.22 -17.44
CA ILE A 346 0.04 0.97 -16.26
C ILE A 346 1.34 0.35 -15.72
N PHE A 347 1.39 -0.97 -15.53
CA PHE A 347 2.57 -1.66 -14.99
C PHE A 347 3.81 -1.47 -15.87
N ARG A 348 3.67 -1.44 -17.18
CA ARG A 348 4.79 -1.19 -18.10
C ARG A 348 5.35 0.24 -18.04
N HIS A 349 4.53 1.22 -17.62
CA HIS A 349 4.86 2.64 -17.55
C HIS A 349 4.91 3.17 -16.11
N ALA A 350 4.90 2.27 -15.12
CA ALA A 350 4.80 2.63 -13.70
C ALA A 350 6.11 3.19 -13.10
N ASN A 351 7.20 3.23 -13.84
CA ASN A 351 8.43 3.89 -13.38
C ASN A 351 8.32 5.42 -13.41
N TYR A 352 7.38 5.97 -14.18
CA TYR A 352 7.14 7.41 -14.24
C TYR A 352 6.82 7.99 -12.85
N ASP A 353 7.20 9.23 -12.61
CA ASP A 353 6.94 9.91 -11.34
C ASP A 353 5.43 10.23 -11.20
N PRO A 354 4.71 9.63 -10.22
CA PRO A 354 3.28 9.85 -10.05
C PRO A 354 2.94 11.28 -9.61
N ILE A 355 3.87 12.02 -9.01
CA ILE A 355 3.67 13.44 -8.70
C ILE A 355 3.74 14.27 -9.97
N GLU A 356 4.71 14.01 -10.85
CA GLU A 356 4.77 14.68 -12.15
C GLU A 356 3.50 14.42 -12.96
N TYR A 357 3.03 13.16 -13.00
CA TYR A 357 1.76 12.82 -13.65
C TYR A 357 0.60 13.65 -13.08
N THR A 358 0.45 13.67 -11.76
CA THR A 358 -0.63 14.42 -11.08
C THR A 358 -0.56 15.91 -11.36
N MET A 359 0.64 16.49 -11.32
CA MET A 359 0.84 17.91 -11.61
C MET A 359 0.57 18.27 -13.09
N LYS A 360 0.97 17.41 -14.04
CA LYS A 360 0.68 17.60 -15.46
C LYS A 360 -0.82 17.49 -15.75
N ARG A 361 -1.48 16.49 -15.18
CA ARG A 361 -2.93 16.30 -15.28
C ARG A 361 -3.69 17.50 -14.72
N GLY A 362 -3.29 18.01 -13.54
CA GLY A 362 -3.88 19.22 -12.94
C GLY A 362 -3.73 20.46 -13.81
N ARG A 363 -2.54 20.69 -14.39
CA ARG A 363 -2.31 21.82 -15.31
C ARG A 363 -3.11 21.70 -16.60
N TYR A 364 -3.19 20.50 -17.16
CA TYR A 364 -3.92 20.26 -18.41
C TYR A 364 -5.44 20.50 -18.24
N TRP A 365 -6.03 19.93 -17.20
CA TRP A 365 -7.46 20.02 -16.91
C TRP A 365 -7.82 21.20 -15.99
N LYS A 366 -6.85 22.04 -15.59
CA LYS A 366 -7.03 23.30 -14.84
C LYS A 366 -7.77 23.10 -13.52
N TYR A 367 -7.38 22.10 -12.74
CA TYR A 367 -7.88 21.91 -11.38
C TYR A 367 -6.82 22.16 -10.32
N ASP A 368 -7.26 22.52 -9.10
CA ASP A 368 -6.39 22.89 -7.99
C ASP A 368 -5.74 21.68 -7.31
N PRO A 369 -4.57 21.85 -6.67
CA PRO A 369 -3.98 20.84 -5.80
C PRO A 369 -4.95 20.38 -4.70
N GLY A 370 -4.94 19.08 -4.39
CA GLY A 370 -5.87 18.49 -3.43
C GLY A 370 -7.18 17.99 -4.02
N THR A 371 -7.37 18.19 -5.33
CA THR A 371 -8.50 17.60 -6.08
C THR A 371 -8.12 16.30 -6.77
N SER A 372 -9.12 15.48 -7.09
CA SER A 372 -8.96 14.21 -7.79
C SER A 372 -10.19 13.87 -8.60
N TYR A 373 -10.05 12.92 -9.52
CA TYR A 373 -11.16 12.19 -10.15
C TYR A 373 -11.44 10.85 -9.46
N GLU A 374 -10.57 10.44 -8.53
CA GLU A 374 -10.64 9.17 -7.82
C GLU A 374 -10.98 9.41 -6.33
N SER A 375 -12.00 8.74 -5.84
CA SER A 375 -12.37 8.72 -4.41
C SER A 375 -11.78 7.52 -3.66
N ILE A 376 -11.39 6.47 -4.38
CA ILE A 376 -10.92 5.21 -3.82
C ILE A 376 -9.53 4.83 -4.34
N THR A 377 -8.72 4.27 -3.44
CA THR A 377 -7.51 3.51 -3.78
C THR A 377 -7.70 2.05 -3.45
N LEU A 378 -7.34 1.15 -4.37
CA LEU A 378 -7.29 -0.29 -4.13
C LEU A 378 -5.86 -0.80 -4.13
N THR A 379 -5.54 -1.59 -3.13
CA THR A 379 -4.34 -2.44 -3.10
C THR A 379 -4.75 -3.89 -2.83
N TYR A 380 -4.29 -4.81 -3.68
CA TYR A 380 -4.35 -6.24 -3.41
C TYR A 380 -2.96 -6.71 -3.00
N GLN A 381 -2.83 -7.26 -1.80
CA GLN A 381 -1.56 -7.69 -1.22
C GLN A 381 -1.62 -9.20 -0.91
N PRO A 382 -1.17 -10.07 -1.83
CA PRO A 382 -1.03 -11.49 -1.58
C PRO A 382 0.24 -11.80 -0.76
N LEU A 383 0.68 -10.87 0.08
CA LEU A 383 1.90 -10.95 0.86
C LEU A 383 1.66 -11.81 2.11
N THR A 384 2.04 -13.06 2.03
CA THR A 384 2.13 -13.95 3.19
C THR A 384 3.58 -14.30 3.44
N ILE A 385 3.92 -14.57 4.69
CA ILE A 385 5.19 -15.23 5.01
C ILE A 385 5.03 -16.68 4.59
N ASN A 386 5.46 -16.97 3.36
CA ASN A 386 5.31 -18.31 2.82
C ASN A 386 6.13 -19.32 3.61
N LYS A 387 5.48 -20.36 4.09
CA LYS A 387 6.05 -21.58 4.69
C LYS A 387 6.67 -22.50 3.62
N ASN A 388 7.17 -21.96 2.50
CA ASN A 388 7.56 -22.73 1.33
C ASN A 388 8.91 -23.50 1.47
N THR A 389 9.39 -23.68 2.70
CA THR A 389 10.46 -24.63 2.96
C THR A 389 9.89 -25.81 3.75
N PRO A 390 10.00 -27.03 3.26
CA PRO A 390 9.55 -28.24 3.96
C PRO A 390 10.15 -28.39 5.37
N GLU A 391 11.25 -27.67 5.62
CA GLU A 391 12.02 -27.73 6.85
C GLU A 391 11.54 -26.74 7.94
N MET A 392 10.68 -25.76 7.59
CA MET A 392 10.06 -24.90 8.61
C MET A 392 8.83 -25.58 9.20
N PRO A 393 8.80 -25.80 10.54
CA PRO A 393 7.62 -26.38 11.16
C PRO A 393 6.37 -25.52 10.88
N ASP A 394 5.20 -26.16 10.78
CA ASP A 394 3.92 -25.48 10.63
C ASP A 394 3.53 -24.80 11.95
N ILE A 395 4.12 -23.63 12.21
CA ILE A 395 3.90 -22.85 13.41
C ILE A 395 2.82 -21.81 13.10
N PRO A 396 1.72 -21.80 13.84
CA PRO A 396 0.71 -20.75 13.71
C PRO A 396 1.33 -19.38 13.95
N TYR A 397 1.00 -18.42 13.09
CA TYR A 397 1.46 -17.05 13.23
C TYR A 397 0.34 -16.05 12.99
N LYS A 398 0.49 -14.88 13.60
CA LYS A 398 -0.35 -13.70 13.35
C LYS A 398 0.49 -12.64 12.65
N SER A 399 -0.09 -11.99 11.64
CA SER A 399 0.47 -10.79 11.01
C SER A 399 -0.55 -9.67 11.12
N CYS A 400 -0.18 -8.61 11.79
CA CYS A 400 -1.05 -7.48 12.12
C CYS A 400 -0.53 -6.20 11.47
N TRP A 401 -1.45 -5.30 11.10
CA TRP A 401 -1.14 -3.94 10.64
C TRP A 401 -1.84 -2.96 11.58
N TYR A 402 -1.10 -1.99 12.09
CA TYR A 402 -1.59 -1.03 13.06
C TYR A 402 -1.77 0.33 12.42
N SER A 403 -2.96 0.91 12.57
CA SER A 403 -3.25 2.25 12.08
C SER A 403 -2.39 3.30 12.78
N ASN A 404 -1.97 4.30 12.01
CA ASN A 404 -1.37 5.52 12.54
C ASN A 404 -2.41 6.61 12.90
N GLY A 405 -3.72 6.34 12.68
CA GLY A 405 -4.83 7.24 12.98
C GLY A 405 -5.10 8.30 11.91
N VAL A 406 -4.42 8.27 10.75
CA VAL A 406 -4.56 9.27 9.69
C VAL A 406 -4.88 8.61 8.35
N ALA A 407 -5.96 9.02 7.71
CA ALA A 407 -6.31 8.66 6.34
C ALA A 407 -6.00 9.80 5.37
N SER A 408 -4.98 9.65 4.54
CA SER A 408 -4.59 10.65 3.53
C SER A 408 -5.53 10.72 2.33
N GLN A 409 -6.38 9.72 2.17
CA GLN A 409 -7.34 9.57 1.06
C GLN A 409 -8.74 9.37 1.62
N PRO A 410 -9.80 9.71 0.85
CA PRO A 410 -11.17 9.48 1.31
C PRO A 410 -11.45 8.03 1.68
N LEU A 411 -10.97 7.09 0.84
CA LEU A 411 -11.08 5.65 1.09
C LEU A 411 -9.89 4.89 0.49
N TYR A 412 -9.30 4.03 1.31
CA TYR A 412 -8.24 3.11 0.91
C TYR A 412 -8.68 1.67 1.24
N LEU A 413 -8.85 0.83 0.22
CA LEU A 413 -9.16 -0.58 0.40
C LEU A 413 -7.89 -1.42 0.19
N THR A 414 -7.50 -2.14 1.23
CA THR A 414 -6.46 -3.18 1.13
C THR A 414 -7.10 -4.55 1.27
N VAL A 415 -6.96 -5.40 0.25
CA VAL A 415 -7.40 -6.80 0.29
C VAL A 415 -6.18 -7.69 0.49
N MET A 416 -6.21 -8.51 1.53
CA MET A 416 -5.10 -9.36 1.97
C MET A 416 -5.56 -10.79 2.20
N HIS A 417 -4.63 -11.74 2.03
CA HIS A 417 -4.88 -13.12 2.45
C HIS A 417 -4.63 -13.29 3.96
N ARG A 418 -5.49 -14.05 4.60
CA ARG A 418 -5.29 -14.47 5.99
C ARG A 418 -4.26 -15.59 6.09
N PRO A 419 -3.33 -15.53 7.06
CA PRO A 419 -2.34 -16.59 7.25
C PRO A 419 -2.93 -17.94 7.63
N GLU A 420 -4.02 -17.93 8.42
CA GLU A 420 -4.59 -19.13 9.03
C GLU A 420 -5.36 -20.02 8.06
N ASP A 421 -6.06 -19.44 7.07
CA ASP A 421 -6.96 -20.18 6.19
C ASP A 421 -6.90 -19.79 4.71
N ASN A 422 -6.04 -18.84 4.35
CA ASN A 422 -5.93 -18.23 3.02
C ASN A 422 -7.20 -17.52 2.53
N GLY A 423 -8.18 -17.28 3.40
CA GLY A 423 -9.33 -16.43 3.10
C GLY A 423 -8.95 -14.97 2.93
N LEU A 424 -9.86 -14.15 2.44
CA LEU A 424 -9.60 -12.73 2.19
C LEU A 424 -10.12 -11.84 3.33
N ASN A 425 -9.30 -10.88 3.73
CA ASN A 425 -9.70 -9.74 4.55
C ASN A 425 -9.78 -8.50 3.67
N PHE A 426 -10.88 -7.76 3.82
CA PHE A 426 -11.10 -6.46 3.21
C PHE A 426 -10.91 -5.39 4.28
N ASN A 427 -9.79 -4.68 4.23
CA ASN A 427 -9.43 -3.66 5.20
C ASN A 427 -9.73 -2.30 4.58
N PHE A 428 -10.78 -1.65 5.05
CA PHE A 428 -11.18 -0.30 4.65
C PHE A 428 -10.60 0.69 5.63
N GLU A 429 -9.66 1.52 5.19
CA GLU A 429 -9.22 2.72 5.88
C GLU A 429 -9.87 3.92 5.22
N TYR A 430 -10.62 4.69 5.97
CA TYR A 430 -11.38 5.82 5.46
C TYR A 430 -11.36 7.00 6.42
N ARG A 431 -11.62 8.18 5.88
CA ARG A 431 -11.75 9.37 6.71
C ARG A 431 -13.08 9.37 7.45
N ALA A 432 -12.99 9.51 8.77
CA ALA A 432 -14.16 9.52 9.65
C ALA A 432 -15.08 10.74 9.43
N ASP A 433 -14.57 11.84 8.86
CA ASP A 433 -15.37 13.01 8.47
C ASP A 433 -16.15 12.84 7.17
N ALA A 434 -15.79 11.83 6.38
CA ALA A 434 -16.32 11.63 5.03
C ALA A 434 -17.37 10.53 4.96
N VAL A 435 -17.31 9.52 5.84
CA VAL A 435 -18.15 8.33 5.77
C VAL A 435 -18.27 7.63 7.13
N THR A 436 -19.40 7.02 7.37
CA THR A 436 -19.71 6.22 8.57
C THR A 436 -19.35 4.75 8.38
N GLU A 437 -19.23 4.02 9.49
CA GLU A 437 -19.04 2.56 9.48
C GLU A 437 -20.18 1.84 8.74
N SER A 438 -21.42 2.28 8.95
CA SER A 438 -22.60 1.69 8.26
C SER A 438 -22.53 1.88 6.75
N GLU A 439 -22.04 3.02 6.26
CA GLU A 439 -21.85 3.24 4.82
C GLU A 439 -20.74 2.34 4.27
N MET A 440 -19.68 2.04 5.05
CA MET A 440 -18.65 1.08 4.65
C MET A 440 -19.18 -0.35 4.61
N GLU A 441 -20.03 -0.73 5.57
CA GLU A 441 -20.71 -2.02 5.56
C GLU A 441 -21.59 -2.18 4.30
N TYR A 442 -22.37 -1.15 3.94
CA TYR A 442 -23.12 -1.12 2.68
C TYR A 442 -22.24 -1.24 1.46
N PHE A 443 -21.13 -0.50 1.42
CA PHE A 443 -20.20 -0.58 0.30
C PHE A 443 -19.61 -1.99 0.16
N TYR A 444 -19.18 -2.61 1.27
CA TYR A 444 -18.69 -3.99 1.27
C TYR A 444 -19.76 -4.99 0.83
N TYR A 445 -20.99 -4.84 1.32
CA TYR A 445 -22.11 -5.67 0.90
C TYR A 445 -22.34 -5.61 -0.62
N TYR A 446 -22.39 -4.42 -1.20
CA TYR A 446 -22.55 -4.27 -2.65
C TYR A 446 -21.34 -4.77 -3.44
N LEU A 447 -20.12 -4.57 -2.92
CA LEU A 447 -18.92 -5.14 -3.52
C LEU A 447 -19.01 -6.66 -3.60
N CYS A 448 -19.38 -7.32 -2.52
CA CYS A 448 -19.59 -8.77 -2.51
C CYS A 448 -20.70 -9.18 -3.48
N ARG A 449 -21.83 -8.48 -3.51
CA ARG A 449 -22.91 -8.78 -4.46
C ARG A 449 -22.45 -8.71 -5.91
N VAL A 450 -21.73 -7.65 -6.29
CA VAL A 450 -21.18 -7.53 -7.66
C VAL A 450 -20.25 -8.69 -7.96
N LEU A 451 -19.29 -8.97 -7.06
CA LEU A 451 -18.30 -10.03 -7.27
C LEU A 451 -18.99 -11.39 -7.45
N PHE A 452 -19.89 -11.77 -6.53
CA PHE A 452 -20.53 -13.09 -6.58
C PHE A 452 -21.56 -13.22 -7.69
N ARG A 453 -22.33 -12.18 -8.01
CA ARG A 453 -23.24 -12.21 -9.17
C ARG A 453 -22.47 -12.27 -10.50
N GLY A 454 -21.31 -11.63 -10.56
CA GLY A 454 -20.46 -11.68 -11.75
C GLY A 454 -19.76 -13.02 -11.95
N ILE A 455 -19.24 -13.66 -10.89
CA ILE A 455 -18.61 -14.98 -11.02
C ILE A 455 -19.60 -16.12 -11.17
N GLU A 456 -20.84 -15.97 -10.67
CA GLU A 456 -21.93 -16.96 -10.83
C GLU A 456 -22.29 -17.12 -12.30
N ASP A 457 -22.33 -16.05 -13.07
CA ASP A 457 -22.52 -16.06 -14.52
C ASP A 457 -21.62 -15.01 -15.18
N LYS A 458 -20.46 -15.44 -15.62
CA LYS A 458 -19.45 -14.55 -16.24
C LYS A 458 -19.91 -13.88 -17.55
N ASN A 459 -20.94 -14.42 -18.18
CA ASN A 459 -21.52 -13.87 -19.42
C ASN A 459 -22.68 -12.90 -19.14
N ARG A 460 -23.09 -12.75 -17.88
CA ARG A 460 -24.08 -11.73 -17.50
C ARG A 460 -23.55 -10.35 -17.85
N SER A 461 -24.41 -9.50 -18.43
CA SER A 461 -24.02 -8.14 -18.80
C SER A 461 -23.77 -7.28 -17.54
N VAL A 462 -22.91 -6.28 -17.67
CA VAL A 462 -22.69 -5.30 -16.61
C VAL A 462 -23.99 -4.56 -16.28
N GLY A 463 -24.82 -4.28 -17.30
CA GLY A 463 -26.14 -3.69 -17.12
C GLY A 463 -27.06 -4.54 -16.23
N ASP A 464 -27.16 -5.83 -16.52
CA ASP A 464 -27.97 -6.74 -15.70
C ASP A 464 -27.45 -6.82 -14.24
N ILE A 465 -26.13 -6.76 -14.03
CA ILE A 465 -25.58 -6.69 -12.68
C ILE A 465 -26.00 -5.40 -11.98
N LEU A 466 -25.89 -4.26 -12.67
CA LEU A 466 -26.29 -2.95 -12.13
C LEU A 466 -27.79 -2.87 -11.76
N GLU A 467 -28.63 -3.65 -12.42
CA GLU A 467 -30.07 -3.70 -12.11
C GLU A 467 -30.37 -4.53 -10.85
N ILE A 468 -29.61 -5.58 -10.59
CA ILE A 468 -29.89 -6.54 -9.50
C ILE A 468 -29.12 -6.27 -8.20
N ILE A 469 -28.23 -5.26 -8.16
CA ILE A 469 -27.49 -4.83 -6.98
C ILE A 469 -28.09 -3.62 -6.28
#